data_fec29e1af99eec177a70ddc78c74f56e
#
_entry.id   fec29e1af99eec177a70ddc78c74f56e
#
_cell.length_a   1.000
_cell.length_b   1.000
_cell.length_c   1.000
_cell.angle_alpha   90.00
_cell.angle_beta   90.00
_cell.angle_gamma   90.00
#
_symmetry.space_group_name_H-M   'P 1'
#
loop_
_entity.id
_entity.type
_entity.pdbx_description
1 polymer ?
#
loop_
_entity_poly.entity_id
_entity_poly.type
_entity_poly.pdbx_seq_one_letter_code
_entity_poly.pdbx_strand_id
1 'polypeptide(L)'
;RFCHGTKSMSDENLYRYLDANKQIKLDPEGYLVKQGDWDEGVADLLAKDEELTLTEEHWELIRVVRDFYARYEMAPAMRPLVKATKQALGEEKGRSVYLMSLFPGSPPKRLARIAGLPKPTNCL
;
A
#
# COMPACT_ATOMS: atom_id res chain seq x y z
N ARG A 1 -35.39 -11.00 -6.67
CA ARG A 1 -34.95 -10.99 -6.12
C ARG A 1 -34.58 -10.46 -5.66
N PHE A 2 -34.87 -10.44 -6.08
CA PHE A 2 -34.60 -10.08 -5.29
C PHE A 2 -33.73 -9.87 -4.79
N CYS A 3 -33.28 -9.67 -5.27
CA CYS A 3 -32.17 -9.64 -4.34
C CYS A 3 -30.84 -9.70 -5.00
N HIS A 4 -30.73 -10.33 -6.07
CA HIS A 4 -29.45 -10.59 -6.71
C HIS A 4 -28.83 -9.37 -7.37
N GLY A 5 -29.62 -8.61 -8.06
CA GLY A 5 -29.14 -7.40 -8.67
C GLY A 5 -28.63 -6.39 -7.66
N THR A 6 -29.33 -6.33 -6.55
CA THR A 6 -28.98 -5.44 -5.46
C THR A 6 -27.58 -5.79 -4.91
N LYS A 7 -27.32 -7.08 -4.77
CA LYS A 7 -26.04 -7.54 -4.24
C LYS A 7 -24.89 -7.16 -5.16
N SER A 8 -25.06 -7.33 -6.46
CA SER A 8 -24.04 -6.94 -7.43
C SER A 8 -23.75 -5.44 -7.36
N MET A 9 -24.78 -4.66 -7.25
CA MET A 9 -24.64 -3.22 -7.15
C MET A 9 -23.91 -2.83 -5.87
N SER A 10 -24.17 -3.54 -4.78
CA SER A 10 -23.48 -3.30 -3.54
C SER A 10 -21.98 -3.54 -3.67
N ASP A 11 -21.60 -4.61 -4.37
CA ASP A 11 -20.20 -4.94 -4.58
C ASP A 11 -19.50 -3.84 -5.36
N GLU A 12 -20.15 -3.32 -6.39
CA GLU A 12 -19.59 -2.22 -7.17
C GLU A 12 -19.40 -0.96 -6.32
N ASN A 13 -20.33 -0.69 -5.41
CA ASN A 13 -20.26 0.48 -4.56
C ASN A 13 -19.14 0.38 -3.52
N LEU A 14 -18.64 -0.82 -3.23
CA LEU A 14 -17.55 -1.00 -2.28
C LEU A 14 -16.21 -0.60 -2.86
N TYR A 15 -16.09 -0.60 -4.19
CA TYR A 15 -14.86 -0.19 -4.85
C TYR A 15 -14.89 1.29 -5.13
N ARG A 16 -13.73 1.89 -5.17
CA ARG A 16 -13.65 3.30 -5.56
C ARG A 16 -12.51 3.48 -6.54
N TYR A 17 -12.49 4.62 -7.17
CA TYR A 17 -11.48 4.93 -8.17
C TYR A 17 -10.60 6.05 -7.66
N LEU A 18 -9.30 5.91 -7.90
CA LEU A 18 -8.32 6.89 -7.46
C LEU A 18 -8.34 8.14 -8.32
N ASP A 19 -8.63 7.98 -9.61
CA ASP A 19 -8.61 9.09 -10.53
C ASP A 19 -10.00 9.41 -11.09
N ALA A 20 -10.13 10.60 -11.65
CA ALA A 20 -11.40 11.05 -12.21
C ALA A 20 -11.82 10.25 -13.43
N ASN A 21 -10.88 9.67 -14.14
CA ASN A 21 -11.16 8.88 -15.34
C ASN A 21 -11.57 7.45 -15.02
N LYS A 22 -11.57 7.08 -13.75
CA LYS A 22 -11.98 5.75 -13.30
C LYS A 22 -11.15 4.64 -13.91
N GLN A 23 -9.87 4.90 -14.11
CA GLN A 23 -8.96 3.90 -14.67
C GLN A 23 -8.22 3.13 -13.59
N ILE A 24 -8.04 3.73 -12.41
CA ILE A 24 -7.30 3.12 -11.32
C ILE A 24 -8.28 2.78 -10.21
N LYS A 25 -8.55 1.49 -10.06
CA LYS A 25 -9.56 0.99 -9.14
C LYS A 25 -8.94 0.52 -7.84
N LEU A 26 -9.55 0.89 -6.74
CA LEU A 26 -9.12 0.47 -5.40
C LEU A 26 -10.17 -0.44 -4.80
N ASP A 27 -9.71 -1.41 -4.00
CA ASP A 27 -10.65 -2.26 -3.27
C ASP A 27 -11.17 -1.53 -2.02
N PRO A 28 -12.11 -2.13 -1.29
CA PRO A 28 -12.69 -1.43 -0.13
C PRO A 28 -11.69 -1.06 0.95
N GLU A 29 -10.53 -1.71 1.01
CA GLU A 29 -9.50 -1.40 1.98
C GLU A 29 -8.45 -0.43 1.45
N GLY A 30 -8.59 0.00 0.18
CA GLY A 30 -7.70 1.00 -0.39
C GLY A 30 -6.52 0.45 -1.16
N TYR A 31 -6.48 -0.84 -1.41
CA TYR A 31 -5.41 -1.46 -2.18
C TYR A 31 -5.75 -1.47 -3.67
N LEU A 32 -4.72 -1.36 -4.52
CA LEU A 32 -4.94 -1.43 -5.96
C LEU A 32 -5.48 -2.79 -6.35
N VAL A 33 -6.53 -2.79 -7.16
CA VAL A 33 -7.10 -4.02 -7.69
C VAL A 33 -6.15 -4.65 -8.72
N LYS A 34 -5.54 -3.82 -9.57
CA LYS A 34 -4.60 -4.29 -10.58
C LYS A 34 -3.22 -3.71 -10.30
N GLN A 35 -2.28 -4.58 -9.94
CA GLN A 35 -0.94 -4.13 -9.60
C GLN A 35 -0.23 -3.46 -10.78
N GLY A 36 -0.55 -3.87 -11.99
CA GLY A 36 0.04 -3.27 -13.18
C GLY A 36 -0.34 -1.82 -13.41
N ASP A 37 -1.35 -1.32 -12.71
CA ASP A 37 -1.74 0.09 -12.80
C ASP A 37 -0.82 1.00 -12.01
N TRP A 38 0.08 0.45 -11.21
CA TRP A 38 0.95 1.25 -10.36
C TRP A 38 2.11 1.88 -11.12
N ASP A 39 2.36 3.15 -10.84
CA ASP A 39 3.60 3.83 -11.19
C ASP A 39 3.86 4.88 -10.12
N GLU A 40 4.91 5.67 -10.28
CA GLU A 40 5.26 6.67 -9.28
C GLU A 40 4.19 7.76 -9.13
N GLY A 41 3.55 8.11 -10.23
CA GLY A 41 2.45 9.06 -10.17
C GLY A 41 1.26 8.54 -9.39
N VAL A 42 0.96 7.25 -9.55
CA VAL A 42 -0.09 6.60 -8.80
C VAL A 42 0.25 6.57 -7.32
N ALA A 43 1.53 6.32 -6.98
CA ALA A 43 1.96 6.36 -5.59
C ALA A 43 1.70 7.72 -4.94
N ASP A 44 1.97 8.80 -5.67
CA ASP A 44 1.68 10.15 -5.17
C ASP A 44 0.20 10.35 -4.94
N LEU A 45 -0.64 9.86 -5.84
CA LEU A 45 -2.09 9.97 -5.68
C LEU A 45 -2.59 9.16 -4.49
N LEU A 46 -2.03 7.96 -4.31
CA LEU A 46 -2.39 7.13 -3.17
C LEU A 46 -1.97 7.77 -1.86
N ALA A 47 -0.79 8.39 -1.84
CA ALA A 47 -0.32 9.08 -0.66
C ALA A 47 -1.20 10.28 -0.32
N LYS A 48 -1.59 11.05 -1.33
CA LYS A 48 -2.50 12.18 -1.13
C LYS A 48 -3.82 11.74 -0.56
N ASP A 49 -4.32 10.61 -1.04
CA ASP A 49 -5.58 10.05 -0.56
C ASP A 49 -5.49 9.73 0.94
N GLU A 50 -4.30 9.44 1.43
CA GLU A 50 -4.06 9.17 2.85
C GLU A 50 -3.46 10.35 3.58
N GLU A 51 -3.49 11.53 2.96
CA GLU A 51 -2.99 12.78 3.54
C GLU A 51 -1.49 12.72 3.87
N LEU A 52 -0.74 12.04 3.03
CA LEU A 52 0.71 11.95 3.15
C LEU A 52 1.38 12.63 1.99
N THR A 53 2.50 13.30 2.29
CA THR A 53 3.38 13.85 1.27
C THR A 53 4.62 12.96 1.21
N LEU A 54 4.94 12.42 0.04
CA LEU A 54 6.06 11.52 -0.10
C LEU A 54 7.37 12.30 -0.18
N THR A 55 8.26 12.03 0.78
CA THR A 55 9.61 12.57 0.79
C THR A 55 10.57 11.51 0.28
N GLU A 56 11.87 11.86 0.19
CA GLU A 56 12.88 10.88 -0.20
C GLU A 56 12.86 9.66 0.68
N GLU A 57 12.69 9.86 1.98
CA GLU A 57 12.64 8.76 2.93
C GLU A 57 11.46 7.83 2.66
N HIS A 58 10.32 8.41 2.33
CA HIS A 58 9.15 7.60 1.95
C HIS A 58 9.45 6.75 0.72
N TRP A 59 10.09 7.36 -0.28
CA TRP A 59 10.42 6.66 -1.52
C TRP A 59 11.41 5.53 -1.30
N GLU A 60 12.36 5.73 -0.38
CA GLU A 60 13.29 4.65 -0.02
C GLU A 60 12.54 3.42 0.48
N LEU A 61 11.55 3.65 1.35
CA LEU A 61 10.75 2.55 1.89
C LEU A 61 9.86 1.91 0.83
N ILE A 62 9.32 2.72 -0.07
CA ILE A 62 8.53 2.18 -1.17
C ILE A 62 9.38 1.23 -2.01
N ARG A 63 10.62 1.60 -2.29
CA ARG A 63 11.53 0.72 -3.02
C ARG A 63 11.83 -0.56 -2.25
N VAL A 64 12.03 -0.44 -0.94
CA VAL A 64 12.29 -1.61 -0.09
C VAL A 64 11.15 -2.62 -0.18
N VAL A 65 9.89 -2.16 -0.03
CA VAL A 65 8.78 -3.09 -0.04
C VAL A 65 8.50 -3.65 -1.43
N ARG A 66 8.75 -2.88 -2.48
CA ARG A 66 8.57 -3.40 -3.82
C ARG A 66 9.62 -4.45 -4.15
N ASP A 67 10.87 -4.26 -3.71
CA ASP A 67 11.90 -5.29 -3.83
C ASP A 67 11.54 -6.54 -3.04
N PHE A 68 10.99 -6.35 -1.84
CA PHE A 68 10.54 -7.47 -1.03
C PHE A 68 9.47 -8.27 -1.77
N TYR A 69 8.50 -7.57 -2.35
CA TYR A 69 7.44 -8.24 -3.09
C TYR A 69 7.99 -8.98 -4.31
N ALA A 70 8.96 -8.39 -5.00
CA ALA A 70 9.56 -9.04 -6.15
C ALA A 70 10.23 -10.36 -5.77
N ARG A 71 10.76 -10.46 -4.54
CA ARG A 71 11.42 -11.67 -4.08
C ARG A 71 10.47 -12.70 -3.51
N TYR A 72 9.52 -12.25 -2.71
CA TYR A 72 8.70 -13.17 -1.90
C TYR A 72 7.26 -13.24 -2.33
N GLU A 73 6.85 -12.41 -3.28
CA GLU A 73 5.47 -12.35 -3.81
C GLU A 73 4.44 -12.14 -2.72
N MET A 74 4.81 -11.39 -1.69
CA MET A 74 3.92 -10.96 -0.64
C MET A 74 4.40 -9.63 -0.09
N ALA A 75 3.47 -8.83 0.43
CA ALA A 75 3.84 -7.59 1.09
C ALA A 75 4.29 -7.90 2.51
N PRO A 76 5.34 -7.22 3.02
CA PRO A 76 5.87 -7.56 4.35
C PRO A 76 4.98 -7.05 5.47
N ALA A 77 4.78 -7.88 6.49
CA ALA A 77 4.22 -7.46 7.77
C ALA A 77 5.31 -6.71 8.55
N MET A 78 5.01 -6.25 9.76
CA MET A 78 5.91 -5.35 10.47
C MET A 78 7.32 -5.89 10.70
N ARG A 79 7.44 -7.12 11.19
CA ARG A 79 8.76 -7.69 11.48
C ARG A 79 9.64 -7.84 10.25
N PRO A 80 9.17 -8.49 9.18
CA PRO A 80 9.99 -8.56 7.97
C PRO A 80 10.22 -7.20 7.35
N LEU A 81 9.29 -6.26 7.50
CA LEU A 81 9.50 -4.90 7.00
C LEU A 81 10.67 -4.23 7.72
N VAL A 82 10.70 -4.30 9.05
CA VAL A 82 11.80 -3.75 9.84
C VAL A 82 13.13 -4.39 9.41
N LYS A 83 13.13 -5.70 9.26
CA LYS A 83 14.34 -6.43 8.88
C LYS A 83 14.83 -6.03 7.48
N ALA A 84 13.91 -5.96 6.53
CA ALA A 84 14.26 -5.58 5.17
C ALA A 84 14.78 -4.15 5.10
N THR A 85 14.15 -3.24 5.85
CA THR A 85 14.59 -1.86 5.91
C THR A 85 15.99 -1.76 6.50
N LYS A 86 16.24 -2.51 7.57
CA LYS A 86 17.55 -2.53 8.20
C LYS A 86 18.64 -3.01 7.24
N GLN A 87 18.35 -4.06 6.48
CA GLN A 87 19.29 -4.59 5.53
C GLN A 87 19.56 -3.64 4.36
N ALA A 88 18.53 -2.92 3.92
CA ALA A 88 18.65 -2.04 2.76
C ALA A 88 19.14 -0.65 3.12
N LEU A 89 18.71 -0.10 4.25
CA LEU A 89 18.95 1.31 4.59
C LEU A 89 19.75 1.52 5.87
N GLY A 90 20.05 0.45 6.61
CA GLY A 90 20.87 0.55 7.82
C GLY A 90 20.05 0.50 9.10
N GLU A 91 20.76 0.37 10.23
CA GLU A 91 20.11 0.17 11.52
C GLU A 91 19.29 1.36 11.98
N GLU A 92 19.70 2.56 11.64
CA GLU A 92 18.97 3.75 12.09
C GLU A 92 17.57 3.81 11.50
N LYS A 93 17.42 3.37 10.26
CA LYS A 93 16.14 3.38 9.57
C LYS A 93 15.38 2.07 9.75
N GLY A 94 16.05 1.02 10.16
CA GLY A 94 15.43 -0.28 10.39
C GLY A 94 14.82 -0.41 11.77
N ARG A 95 13.97 0.52 12.13
CA ARG A 95 13.30 0.54 13.45
C ARG A 95 11.83 0.85 13.27
N SER A 96 11.02 0.23 14.12
CA SER A 96 9.58 0.46 14.04
C SER A 96 9.22 1.93 14.30
N VAL A 97 9.97 2.59 15.18
CA VAL A 97 9.72 4.01 15.47
C VAL A 97 9.92 4.87 14.22
N TYR A 98 10.96 4.58 13.47
CA TYR A 98 11.23 5.30 12.22
C TYR A 98 10.10 5.09 11.22
N LEU A 99 9.69 3.83 11.06
CA LEU A 99 8.61 3.50 10.13
C LEU A 99 7.30 4.17 10.53
N MET A 100 7.01 4.20 11.83
CA MET A 100 5.81 4.85 12.34
C MET A 100 5.84 6.36 12.13
N SER A 101 7.02 6.96 12.14
CA SER A 101 7.13 8.40 11.91
C SER A 101 6.79 8.77 10.47
N LEU A 102 7.11 7.90 9.52
CA LEU A 102 6.84 8.14 8.10
C LEU A 102 5.44 7.68 7.67
N PHE A 103 4.97 6.57 8.24
CA PHE A 103 3.67 5.99 7.91
C PHE A 103 2.90 5.72 9.20
N PRO A 104 2.35 6.78 9.81
CA PRO A 104 1.67 6.63 11.12
C PRO A 104 0.50 5.67 11.05
N GLY A 105 0.25 5.01 12.16
CA GLY A 105 -0.86 4.07 12.29
C GLY A 105 -0.44 2.65 11.97
N SER A 106 -0.29 2.33 10.71
CA SER A 106 0.12 0.99 10.30
C SER A 106 1.07 1.07 9.12
N PRO A 107 2.39 1.13 9.39
CA PRO A 107 3.36 1.19 8.30
C PRO A 107 3.23 0.08 7.28
N PRO A 108 3.05 -1.21 7.65
CA PRO A 108 2.92 -2.24 6.64
C PRO A 108 1.74 -2.03 5.71
N LYS A 109 0.59 -1.68 6.25
CA LYS A 109 -0.61 -1.49 5.43
C LYS A 109 -0.49 -0.25 4.56
N ARG A 110 -0.05 0.86 5.13
CA ARG A 110 0.07 2.10 4.37
C ARG A 110 1.11 1.99 3.27
N LEU A 111 2.25 1.38 3.58
CA LEU A 111 3.27 1.16 2.57
C LEU A 111 2.77 0.27 1.45
N ALA A 112 2.08 -0.82 1.80
CA ALA A 112 1.56 -1.72 0.78
C ALA A 112 0.56 -1.01 -0.13
N ARG A 113 -0.34 -0.22 0.45
CA ARG A 113 -1.30 0.53 -0.37
C ARG A 113 -0.60 1.50 -1.32
N ILE A 114 0.31 2.29 -0.80
CA ILE A 114 0.99 3.33 -1.59
C ILE A 114 1.92 2.71 -2.63
N ALA A 115 2.56 1.60 -2.29
CA ALA A 115 3.46 0.91 -3.20
C ALA A 115 2.75 0.01 -4.22
N GLY A 116 1.42 -0.04 -4.19
CA GLY A 116 0.67 -0.83 -5.15
C GLY A 116 0.71 -2.32 -4.90
N LEU A 117 0.96 -2.74 -3.66
CA LEU A 117 1.07 -4.15 -3.30
C LEU A 117 -0.24 -4.65 -2.68
N PRO A 118 -0.45 -5.96 -2.63
CA PRO A 118 -1.61 -6.50 -1.94
C PRO A 118 -1.47 -6.32 -0.43
N LYS A 119 -2.57 -6.57 0.28
CA LYS A 119 -2.59 -6.45 1.72
C LYS A 119 -1.56 -7.39 2.35
N PRO A 120 -0.78 -6.91 3.33
CA PRO A 120 0.18 -7.77 4.01
C PRO A 120 -0.52 -8.94 4.71
N THR A 121 0.07 -10.12 4.61
CA THR A 121 -0.44 -11.28 5.33
C THR A 121 0.02 -11.21 6.77
N ASN A 122 -0.75 -11.77 7.68
CA ASN A 122 -0.42 -11.82 9.11
C ASN A 122 -0.20 -10.42 9.71
N CYS A 123 -0.88 -9.43 9.16
CA CYS A 123 -0.80 -8.07 9.68
C CYS A 123 -1.87 -7.90 10.74
N LEU A 124 -1.45 -7.62 11.94
CA LEU A 124 -2.37 -7.41 13.06
C LEU A 124 -2.46 -5.95 13.45
#